data_3a31001411cdea6326fc7830843819a2
#
_entry.id   3a31001411cdea6326fc7830843819a2
#
_cell.length_a   1.000
_cell.length_b   1.000
_cell.length_c   1.000
_cell.angle_alpha   90.00
_cell.angle_beta   90.00
_cell.angle_gamma   90.00
#
_symmetry.space_group_name_H-M   'P 1'
#
loop_
_entity.id
_entity.type
_entity.pdbx_description
1 polymer ?
#
loop_
_entity_poly.entity_id
_entity_poly.type
_entity_poly.pdbx_seq_one_letter_code
_entity_poly.pdbx_strand_id
1 'polypeptide(L)'
;IMQRFGVDAPLPRDFVGIPCSNQEHWQYFDDSDQGVDDCWHLFEVALELADQPDHAEETHDRFCELFDIVHKQEGITKARLTRTLYWMRPNAFLPFGEKSREYLHAQFGINTPIMMRGARYMRLLKEVSAVCDEPFYEIAARSYKAADDSSWWPDLHDYDPDMSIHQWVTILQDEELTTPEVLMVLKYIHESGDESTPNKLADRFLHDREYYSSLLRTYARNVARKTGRGNFKGSWWPILFVGRNANADAGHMGDY
;
A
#
# COMPACT_ATOMS: atom_id res chain seq x y z
N ILE A 1 -14.45 3.72 22.47
CA ILE A 1 -14.66 2.42 21.79
C ILE A 1 -13.98 1.32 22.60
N MET A 2 -12.67 1.38 22.89
CA MET A 2 -11.93 0.35 23.63
C MET A 2 -12.55 0.00 24.97
N GLN A 3 -12.90 0.99 25.80
CA GLN A 3 -13.59 0.77 27.07
C GLN A 3 -14.95 0.05 26.93
N ARG A 4 -15.69 0.31 25.84
CA ARG A 4 -16.96 -0.34 25.54
C ARG A 4 -16.83 -1.84 25.27
N PHE A 5 -15.65 -2.27 24.79
CA PHE A 5 -15.33 -3.67 24.51
C PHE A 5 -14.45 -4.31 25.59
N GLY A 6 -14.27 -3.63 26.74
CA GLY A 6 -13.48 -4.16 27.84
C GLY A 6 -11.98 -4.31 27.53
N VAL A 7 -11.49 -3.59 26.52
CA VAL A 7 -10.07 -3.61 26.14
C VAL A 7 -9.32 -2.60 26.99
N ASP A 8 -8.58 -3.08 27.97
CA ASP A 8 -7.68 -2.27 28.81
C ASP A 8 -6.25 -2.35 28.27
N ALA A 9 -6.04 -1.72 27.13
CA ALA A 9 -4.72 -1.60 26.52
C ALA A 9 -4.49 -0.17 26.03
N PRO A 10 -3.26 0.34 26.11
CA PRO A 10 -2.94 1.64 25.53
C PRO A 10 -3.15 1.60 24.01
N LEU A 11 -3.63 2.71 23.45
CA LEU A 11 -3.68 2.86 22.00
C LEU A 11 -2.27 2.71 21.43
N PRO A 12 -2.09 1.96 20.34
CA PRO A 12 -0.81 1.90 19.64
C PRO A 12 -0.39 3.31 19.24
N ARG A 13 0.89 3.63 19.40
CA ARG A 13 1.43 4.96 19.07
C ARG A 13 1.60 5.17 17.59
N ASP A 14 1.66 4.09 16.84
CA ASP A 14 1.73 4.07 15.39
C ASP A 14 0.95 2.86 14.85
N PHE A 15 0.73 2.84 13.54
CA PHE A 15 0.07 1.76 12.82
C PHE A 15 1.02 1.10 11.80
N VAL A 16 2.33 1.30 11.97
CA VAL A 16 3.35 0.69 11.11
C VAL A 16 3.21 -0.83 11.17
N GLY A 17 3.14 -1.46 10.02
CA GLY A 17 2.94 -2.90 9.89
C GLY A 17 1.49 -3.38 10.02
N ILE A 18 0.52 -2.48 10.18
CA ILE A 18 -0.90 -2.84 10.16
C ILE A 18 -1.46 -2.55 8.77
N PRO A 19 -2.06 -3.54 8.09
CA PRO A 19 -2.71 -3.31 6.81
C PRO A 19 -3.85 -2.30 6.96
N CYS A 20 -3.68 -1.13 6.38
CA CYS A 20 -4.69 -0.08 6.36
C CYS A 20 -5.42 -0.06 5.01
N SER A 21 -6.64 0.47 4.99
CA SER A 21 -7.40 0.74 3.78
C SER A 21 -7.64 2.25 3.65
N ASN A 22 -7.53 2.78 2.44
CA ASN A 22 -7.93 4.17 2.18
C ASN A 22 -9.44 4.31 2.37
N GLN A 23 -9.87 5.48 2.86
CA GLN A 23 -11.28 5.77 3.09
C GLN A 23 -12.15 5.61 1.81
N GLU A 24 -11.58 5.89 0.65
CA GLU A 24 -12.25 5.76 -0.66
C GLU A 24 -12.60 4.32 -1.05
N HIS A 25 -12.05 3.31 -0.36
CA HIS A 25 -12.23 1.89 -0.70
C HIS A 25 -12.95 1.08 0.39
N TRP A 26 -13.66 1.76 1.30
CA TRP A 26 -14.43 1.10 2.35
C TRP A 26 -15.73 0.46 1.87
N GLN A 27 -16.26 0.92 0.74
CA GLN A 27 -17.46 0.33 0.17
C GLN A 27 -17.10 -0.98 -0.54
N TYR A 28 -17.49 -2.10 0.07
CA TYR A 28 -17.47 -3.41 -0.57
C TYR A 28 -18.56 -3.53 -1.63
N PHE A 29 -19.62 -2.75 -1.46
CA PHE A 29 -20.84 -2.83 -2.25
C PHE A 29 -21.19 -1.42 -2.74
N ASP A 30 -21.68 -1.35 -3.96
CA ASP A 30 -22.46 -0.22 -4.42
C ASP A 30 -23.89 -0.31 -3.84
N ASP A 31 -24.74 0.65 -4.20
CA ASP A 31 -26.14 0.71 -3.74
C ASP A 31 -27.00 -0.49 -4.22
N SER A 32 -26.41 -1.50 -4.88
CA SER A 32 -27.14 -2.59 -5.54
C SER A 32 -27.46 -3.79 -4.62
N ASP A 33 -26.97 -3.83 -3.40
CA ASP A 33 -27.14 -4.94 -2.43
C ASP A 33 -26.77 -6.36 -2.95
N GLN A 34 -26.32 -6.47 -4.21
CA GLN A 34 -25.93 -7.74 -4.80
C GLN A 34 -24.63 -8.26 -4.17
N GLY A 35 -24.70 -9.45 -3.61
CA GLY A 35 -23.56 -10.14 -3.04
C GLY A 35 -23.25 -9.83 -1.58
N VAL A 36 -24.02 -8.96 -0.92
CA VAL A 36 -23.89 -8.65 0.51
C VAL A 36 -24.07 -9.90 1.35
N ASP A 37 -25.09 -10.70 1.06
CA ASP A 37 -25.38 -11.93 1.79
C ASP A 37 -24.25 -12.95 1.65
N ASP A 38 -23.67 -13.11 0.45
CA ASP A 38 -22.55 -14.01 0.23
C ASP A 38 -21.32 -13.59 1.04
N CYS A 39 -21.06 -12.30 1.17
CA CYS A 39 -19.97 -11.78 2.00
C CYS A 39 -20.21 -12.06 3.49
N TRP A 40 -21.44 -11.85 3.98
CA TRP A 40 -21.77 -12.16 5.36
C TRP A 40 -21.66 -13.65 5.64
N HIS A 41 -22.17 -14.51 4.76
CA HIS A 41 -22.02 -15.96 4.87
C HIS A 41 -20.54 -16.39 4.86
N LEU A 42 -19.71 -15.80 3.99
CA LEU A 42 -18.28 -16.07 4.00
C LEU A 42 -17.65 -15.67 5.35
N PHE A 43 -18.02 -14.51 5.89
CA PHE A 43 -17.46 -14.05 7.15
C PHE A 43 -17.91 -14.90 8.34
N GLU A 44 -19.16 -15.35 8.39
CA GLU A 44 -19.65 -16.29 9.40
C GLU A 44 -18.86 -17.62 9.36
N VAL A 45 -18.71 -18.21 8.17
CA VAL A 45 -17.95 -19.45 8.00
C VAL A 45 -16.46 -19.26 8.29
N ALA A 46 -15.89 -18.08 7.96
CA ALA A 46 -14.52 -17.75 8.31
C ALA A 46 -14.30 -17.65 9.83
N LEU A 47 -15.25 -17.08 10.58
CA LEU A 47 -15.21 -17.03 12.04
C LEU A 47 -15.29 -18.45 12.62
N GLU A 48 -16.22 -19.25 12.14
CA GLU A 48 -16.37 -20.64 12.55
C GLU A 48 -15.08 -21.43 12.31
N LEU A 49 -14.49 -21.31 11.11
CA LEU A 49 -13.24 -21.96 10.74
C LEU A 49 -12.05 -21.53 11.60
N ALA A 50 -11.99 -20.25 11.97
CA ALA A 50 -10.90 -19.70 12.79
C ALA A 50 -11.02 -20.03 14.27
N ASP A 51 -12.24 -20.06 14.82
CA ASP A 51 -12.51 -20.25 16.25
C ASP A 51 -12.57 -21.73 16.64
N GLN A 52 -12.68 -22.63 15.67
CA GLN A 52 -12.74 -24.08 15.89
C GLN A 52 -11.84 -24.81 14.88
N PRO A 53 -10.53 -24.91 15.13
CA PRO A 53 -9.55 -25.44 14.18
C PRO A 53 -9.70 -26.94 13.86
N ASP A 54 -10.43 -27.70 14.66
CA ASP A 54 -10.72 -29.12 14.46
C ASP A 54 -11.96 -29.39 13.56
N HIS A 55 -12.35 -28.38 12.80
CA HIS A 55 -13.55 -28.44 11.98
C HIS A 55 -13.54 -29.52 10.92
N ALA A 56 -14.77 -30.03 10.74
CA ALA A 56 -15.12 -30.92 9.66
C ALA A 56 -14.71 -30.34 8.30
N GLU A 57 -14.27 -31.21 7.42
CA GLU A 57 -13.95 -30.96 6.01
C GLU A 57 -15.05 -30.11 5.31
N GLU A 58 -16.29 -30.25 5.76
CA GLU A 58 -17.46 -29.50 5.30
C GLU A 58 -17.33 -27.98 5.48
N THR A 59 -16.88 -27.48 6.64
CA THR A 59 -16.70 -26.03 6.89
C THR A 59 -15.57 -25.46 6.04
N HIS A 60 -14.50 -26.24 5.84
CA HIS A 60 -13.41 -25.87 4.96
C HIS A 60 -13.87 -25.75 3.49
N ASP A 61 -14.64 -26.72 3.01
CA ASP A 61 -15.13 -26.72 1.63
C ASP A 61 -16.12 -25.57 1.41
N ARG A 62 -17.03 -25.35 2.37
CA ARG A 62 -17.97 -24.24 2.32
C ARG A 62 -17.24 -22.88 2.32
N PHE A 63 -16.19 -22.73 3.12
CA PHE A 63 -15.35 -21.51 3.06
C PHE A 63 -14.75 -21.31 1.67
N CYS A 64 -14.20 -22.38 1.07
CA CYS A 64 -13.58 -22.31 -0.25
C CYS A 64 -14.59 -21.90 -1.34
N GLU A 65 -15.79 -22.46 -1.29
CA GLU A 65 -16.87 -22.13 -2.23
C GLU A 65 -17.31 -20.66 -2.10
N LEU A 66 -17.59 -20.21 -0.88
CA LEU A 66 -18.00 -18.83 -0.61
C LEU A 66 -16.90 -17.84 -0.95
N PHE A 67 -15.64 -18.15 -0.65
CA PHE A 67 -14.50 -17.32 -1.07
C PHE A 67 -14.47 -17.13 -2.59
N ASP A 68 -14.68 -18.20 -3.35
CA ASP A 68 -14.68 -18.16 -4.82
C ASP A 68 -15.89 -17.39 -5.38
N ILE A 69 -17.04 -17.43 -4.71
CA ILE A 69 -18.23 -16.64 -5.07
C ILE A 69 -17.97 -15.15 -4.84
N VAL A 70 -17.55 -14.82 -3.61
CA VAL A 70 -17.30 -13.41 -3.22
C VAL A 70 -16.17 -12.80 -4.04
N HIS A 71 -15.10 -13.54 -4.30
CA HIS A 71 -13.97 -13.03 -5.08
C HIS A 71 -14.31 -12.72 -6.55
N LYS A 72 -15.38 -13.27 -7.10
CA LYS A 72 -15.85 -12.98 -8.45
C LYS A 72 -16.70 -11.71 -8.54
N GLN A 73 -17.14 -11.17 -7.41
CA GLN A 73 -17.95 -9.97 -7.39
C GLN A 73 -17.12 -8.76 -7.84
N GLU A 74 -17.75 -7.82 -8.51
CA GLU A 74 -17.10 -6.61 -9.00
C GLU A 74 -16.52 -5.80 -7.84
N GLY A 75 -15.32 -5.27 -8.02
CA GLY A 75 -14.61 -4.49 -6.99
C GLY A 75 -13.97 -5.28 -5.86
N ILE A 76 -14.20 -6.60 -5.76
CA ILE A 76 -13.60 -7.42 -4.72
C ILE A 76 -12.32 -8.11 -5.23
N THR A 77 -11.18 -7.49 -4.95
CA THR A 77 -9.87 -8.09 -5.23
C THR A 77 -9.47 -9.09 -4.14
N LYS A 78 -8.56 -10.03 -4.49
CA LYS A 78 -8.00 -10.97 -3.51
C LYS A 78 -7.34 -10.26 -2.32
N ALA A 79 -6.61 -9.17 -2.60
CA ALA A 79 -5.93 -8.40 -1.57
C ALA A 79 -6.94 -7.78 -0.59
N ARG A 80 -8.04 -7.26 -1.10
CA ARG A 80 -9.12 -6.68 -0.31
C ARG A 80 -9.81 -7.75 0.54
N LEU A 81 -10.20 -8.86 -0.08
CA LEU A 81 -10.88 -9.96 0.59
C LEU A 81 -10.02 -10.59 1.69
N THR A 82 -8.77 -10.97 1.39
CA THR A 82 -7.88 -11.58 2.37
C THR A 82 -7.48 -10.62 3.50
N ARG A 83 -7.44 -9.32 3.23
CA ARG A 83 -7.22 -8.28 4.26
C ARG A 83 -8.40 -8.20 5.21
N THR A 84 -9.64 -8.28 4.72
CA THR A 84 -10.83 -8.29 5.58
C THR A 84 -10.87 -9.54 6.47
N LEU A 85 -10.58 -10.71 5.92
CA LEU A 85 -10.44 -11.93 6.70
C LEU A 85 -9.37 -11.81 7.80
N TYR A 86 -8.22 -11.22 7.47
CA TYR A 86 -7.17 -10.93 8.43
C TYR A 86 -7.64 -10.00 9.56
N TRP A 87 -8.36 -8.91 9.25
CA TRP A 87 -8.88 -8.01 10.29
C TRP A 87 -9.88 -8.72 11.23
N MET A 88 -10.62 -9.69 10.72
CA MET A 88 -11.54 -10.46 11.55
C MET A 88 -10.81 -11.43 12.49
N ARG A 89 -9.81 -12.15 11.98
CA ARG A 89 -9.03 -13.14 12.74
C ARG A 89 -7.56 -13.15 12.29
N PRO A 90 -6.74 -12.24 12.84
CA PRO A 90 -5.35 -12.06 12.39
C PRO A 90 -4.42 -13.26 12.72
N ASN A 91 -4.86 -14.16 13.58
CA ASN A 91 -4.15 -15.41 13.87
C ASN A 91 -4.45 -16.53 12.87
N ALA A 92 -5.62 -16.49 12.22
CA ALA A 92 -6.10 -17.55 11.34
C ALA A 92 -5.89 -17.21 9.86
N PHE A 93 -5.88 -15.93 9.50
CA PHE A 93 -5.80 -15.47 8.13
C PHE A 93 -4.63 -14.52 7.92
N LEU A 94 -4.03 -14.57 6.72
CA LEU A 94 -2.94 -13.69 6.31
C LEU A 94 -3.38 -12.84 5.12
N PRO A 95 -3.11 -11.51 5.09
CA PRO A 95 -3.44 -10.69 3.95
C PRO A 95 -2.49 -10.99 2.79
N PHE A 96 -3.01 -11.21 1.58
CA PHE A 96 -2.22 -11.47 0.38
C PHE A 96 -2.26 -10.30 -0.61
N GLY A 97 -1.83 -9.12 -0.17
CA GLY A 97 -1.46 -8.00 -1.00
C GLY A 97 -0.09 -8.19 -1.67
N GLU A 98 0.33 -7.21 -2.45
CA GLU A 98 1.63 -7.23 -3.13
C GLU A 98 2.80 -7.42 -2.15
N LYS A 99 2.81 -6.63 -1.08
CA LYS A 99 3.86 -6.65 -0.05
C LYS A 99 3.99 -7.98 0.67
N SER A 100 2.87 -8.58 1.07
CA SER A 100 2.90 -9.90 1.69
C SER A 100 3.43 -10.94 0.72
N ARG A 101 3.10 -10.84 -0.56
CA ARG A 101 3.59 -11.75 -1.61
C ARG A 101 5.09 -11.64 -1.80
N GLU A 102 5.61 -10.42 -1.93
CA GLU A 102 7.04 -10.14 -2.09
C GLU A 102 7.81 -10.61 -0.86
N TYR A 103 7.33 -10.30 0.33
CA TYR A 103 7.93 -10.75 1.58
C TYR A 103 7.97 -12.27 1.70
N LEU A 104 6.84 -12.97 1.46
CA LEU A 104 6.77 -14.43 1.52
C LEU A 104 7.67 -15.09 0.47
N HIS A 105 7.78 -14.50 -0.72
CA HIS A 105 8.70 -14.99 -1.74
C HIS A 105 10.16 -14.79 -1.34
N ALA A 106 10.51 -13.60 -0.88
CA ALA A 106 11.88 -13.25 -0.52
C ALA A 106 12.39 -14.02 0.71
N GLN A 107 11.55 -14.20 1.74
CA GLN A 107 11.96 -14.83 3.00
C GLN A 107 11.80 -16.34 2.99
N PHE A 108 10.78 -16.88 2.32
CA PHE A 108 10.42 -18.29 2.42
C PHE A 108 10.36 -18.99 1.07
N GLY A 109 10.61 -18.33 -0.04
CA GLY A 109 10.51 -18.89 -1.40
C GLY A 109 9.08 -19.25 -1.82
N ILE A 110 8.06 -18.77 -1.10
CA ILE A 110 6.66 -19.10 -1.36
C ILE A 110 6.14 -18.29 -2.56
N ASN A 111 5.77 -18.98 -3.64
CA ASN A 111 5.16 -18.36 -4.80
C ASN A 111 3.65 -18.25 -4.65
N THR A 112 3.14 -17.02 -4.71
CA THR A 112 1.71 -16.77 -4.64
C THR A 112 1.14 -16.51 -6.03
N PRO A 113 0.08 -17.20 -6.45
CA PRO A 113 -0.50 -17.03 -7.79
C PRO A 113 -1.19 -15.66 -7.92
N ILE A 114 -1.24 -15.15 -9.16
CA ILE A 114 -2.00 -13.93 -9.48
C ILE A 114 -3.50 -14.14 -9.24
N MET A 115 -4.02 -15.32 -9.66
CA MET A 115 -5.39 -15.75 -9.39
C MET A 115 -5.42 -16.60 -8.12
N MET A 116 -6.26 -16.26 -7.16
CA MET A 116 -6.40 -16.97 -5.90
C MET A 116 -7.84 -17.51 -5.78
N ARG A 117 -7.96 -18.83 -5.64
CA ARG A 117 -9.19 -19.52 -5.25
C ARG A 117 -9.14 -19.87 -3.77
N GLY A 118 -10.29 -20.09 -3.14
CA GLY A 118 -10.40 -20.40 -1.71
C GLY A 118 -9.53 -21.59 -1.30
N ALA A 119 -9.58 -22.69 -2.05
CA ALA A 119 -8.73 -23.87 -1.79
C ALA A 119 -7.22 -23.56 -1.89
N ARG A 120 -6.81 -22.70 -2.81
CA ARG A 120 -5.40 -22.27 -2.92
C ARG A 120 -5.01 -21.35 -1.77
N TYR A 121 -5.91 -20.47 -1.34
CA TYR A 121 -5.69 -19.61 -0.18
C TYR A 121 -5.47 -20.44 1.09
N MET A 122 -6.35 -21.40 1.36
CA MET A 122 -6.21 -22.28 2.53
C MET A 122 -4.93 -23.13 2.49
N ARG A 123 -4.55 -23.63 1.31
CA ARG A 123 -3.28 -24.32 1.14
C ARG A 123 -2.09 -23.41 1.41
N LEU A 124 -2.16 -22.17 0.95
CA LEU A 124 -1.11 -21.18 1.15
C LEU A 124 -0.91 -20.85 2.65
N LEU A 125 -2.00 -20.71 3.42
CA LEU A 125 -1.92 -20.54 4.87
C LEU A 125 -1.18 -21.73 5.52
N LYS A 126 -1.47 -22.96 5.10
CA LYS A 126 -0.77 -24.16 5.58
C LYS A 126 0.70 -24.17 5.15
N GLU A 127 1.02 -23.78 3.92
CA GLU A 127 2.40 -23.67 3.42
C GLU A 127 3.20 -22.67 4.25
N VAL A 128 2.60 -21.51 4.59
CA VAL A 128 3.25 -20.50 5.46
C VAL A 128 3.46 -21.04 6.87
N SER A 129 2.43 -21.63 7.49
CA SER A 129 2.56 -22.22 8.83
C SER A 129 3.54 -23.39 8.90
N ALA A 130 3.81 -24.07 7.79
CA ALA A 130 4.78 -25.16 7.75
C ALA A 130 6.25 -24.69 7.72
N VAL A 131 6.50 -23.46 7.30
CA VAL A 131 7.86 -22.88 7.21
C VAL A 131 8.15 -21.79 8.21
N CYS A 132 7.11 -21.31 8.92
CA CYS A 132 7.22 -20.24 9.90
C CYS A 132 6.31 -20.51 11.09
N ASP A 133 6.89 -20.64 12.27
CA ASP A 133 6.15 -20.88 13.53
C ASP A 133 5.54 -19.60 14.12
N GLU A 134 5.75 -18.45 13.45
CA GLU A 134 5.22 -17.18 13.93
C GLU A 134 3.73 -17.02 13.63
N PRO A 135 2.99 -16.32 14.49
CA PRO A 135 1.60 -15.98 14.22
C PRO A 135 1.45 -15.13 12.94
N PHE A 136 0.37 -15.29 12.21
CA PHE A 136 0.14 -14.56 10.96
C PHE A 136 0.16 -13.04 11.12
N TYR A 137 -0.25 -12.50 12.27
CA TYR A 137 -0.18 -11.06 12.51
C TYR A 137 1.28 -10.54 12.59
N GLU A 138 2.24 -11.33 13.09
CA GLU A 138 3.66 -10.97 13.08
C GLU A 138 4.22 -11.01 11.65
N ILE A 139 3.88 -12.04 10.88
CA ILE A 139 4.28 -12.14 9.46
C ILE A 139 3.70 -10.96 8.67
N ALA A 140 2.43 -10.63 8.88
CA ALA A 140 1.79 -9.47 8.27
C ALA A 140 2.53 -8.18 8.66
N ALA A 141 2.73 -7.93 9.95
CA ALA A 141 3.43 -6.74 10.44
C ALA A 141 4.83 -6.60 9.82
N ARG A 142 5.60 -7.69 9.73
CA ARG A 142 6.92 -7.68 9.09
C ARG A 142 6.87 -7.42 7.60
N SER A 143 5.89 -8.00 6.90
CA SER A 143 5.74 -7.77 5.46
C SER A 143 5.43 -6.31 5.14
N TYR A 144 4.62 -5.67 5.97
CA TYR A 144 4.29 -4.25 5.81
C TYR A 144 5.44 -3.36 6.27
N LYS A 145 6.13 -3.70 7.36
CA LYS A 145 7.32 -2.98 7.81
C LYS A 145 8.47 -3.09 6.81
N ALA A 146 8.78 -4.30 6.31
CA ALA A 146 9.82 -4.49 5.30
C ALA A 146 9.55 -3.72 4.01
N ALA A 147 8.27 -3.53 3.69
CA ALA A 147 7.87 -2.72 2.56
C ALA A 147 7.89 -1.21 2.86
N ASP A 148 7.77 -0.83 4.13
CA ASP A 148 7.91 0.54 4.61
C ASP A 148 9.38 0.95 4.73
N ASP A 149 10.23 0.01 5.16
CA ASP A 149 11.69 0.10 5.10
C ASP A 149 12.22 -0.02 3.66
N SER A 150 11.37 -0.35 2.67
CA SER A 150 11.73 -0.29 1.27
C SER A 150 11.97 1.18 0.92
N SER A 151 13.22 1.47 0.87
CA SER A 151 13.96 2.66 0.57
C SER A 151 13.22 3.62 -0.36
N TRP A 152 13.48 4.86 -0.13
CA TRP A 152 13.25 5.94 -1.09
C TRP A 152 13.63 5.47 -2.50
N TRP A 153 12.74 5.66 -3.45
CA TRP A 153 12.97 5.29 -4.84
C TRP A 153 13.16 6.55 -5.69
N PRO A 154 14.10 6.56 -6.65
CA PRO A 154 15.11 5.53 -6.84
C PRO A 154 16.14 5.54 -5.72
N ASP A 155 16.77 4.38 -5.46
CA ASP A 155 18.00 4.35 -4.68
C ASP A 155 19.04 5.23 -5.40
N LEU A 156 19.85 5.95 -4.65
CA LEU A 156 20.93 6.79 -5.21
C LEU A 156 21.93 5.98 -6.06
N HIS A 157 22.05 4.68 -5.82
CA HIS A 157 22.85 3.78 -6.64
C HIS A 157 22.16 3.36 -7.93
N ASP A 158 20.82 3.42 -7.97
CA ASP A 158 20.03 3.04 -9.14
C ASP A 158 19.91 4.18 -10.17
N TYR A 159 19.89 5.41 -9.71
CA TYR A 159 19.70 6.57 -10.54
C TYR A 159 20.32 7.83 -9.94
N ASP A 160 21.27 8.40 -10.67
CA ASP A 160 21.81 9.73 -10.47
C ASP A 160 21.48 10.56 -11.73
N PRO A 161 20.76 11.69 -11.62
CA PRO A 161 20.54 12.56 -12.75
C PRO A 161 21.82 13.19 -13.31
N ASP A 162 22.97 13.02 -12.65
CA ASP A 162 24.28 13.56 -13.03
C ASP A 162 24.18 15.05 -13.41
N MET A 163 23.59 15.82 -12.52
CA MET A 163 23.40 17.27 -12.71
C MET A 163 24.30 18.07 -11.78
N SER A 164 25.17 18.88 -12.38
CA SER A 164 26.02 19.78 -11.60
C SER A 164 25.21 20.90 -10.92
N ILE A 165 25.75 21.42 -9.83
CA ILE A 165 25.18 22.59 -9.13
C ILE A 165 24.94 23.76 -10.10
N HIS A 166 25.85 23.99 -11.04
CA HIS A 166 25.69 25.05 -12.03
C HIS A 166 24.48 24.84 -12.96
N GLN A 167 24.24 23.60 -13.38
CA GLN A 167 23.04 23.26 -14.16
C GLN A 167 21.77 23.49 -13.35
N TRP A 168 21.73 23.09 -12.07
CA TRP A 168 20.60 23.37 -11.19
C TRP A 168 20.34 24.86 -10.98
N VAL A 169 21.39 25.66 -10.74
CA VAL A 169 21.27 27.12 -10.65
C VAL A 169 20.67 27.70 -11.93
N THR A 170 21.14 27.26 -13.10
CA THR A 170 20.63 27.72 -14.40
C THR A 170 19.12 27.36 -14.56
N ILE A 171 18.72 26.18 -14.15
CA ILE A 171 17.31 25.72 -14.21
C ILE A 171 16.44 26.56 -13.27
N LEU A 172 16.88 26.77 -12.04
CA LEU A 172 16.12 27.54 -11.04
C LEU A 172 16.00 29.02 -11.41
N GLN A 173 16.95 29.58 -12.19
CA GLN A 173 16.92 30.95 -12.70
C GLN A 173 16.12 31.10 -14.00
N ASP A 174 15.75 30.02 -14.65
CA ASP A 174 14.95 30.03 -15.88
C ASP A 174 13.49 30.21 -15.54
N GLU A 175 12.97 31.42 -15.60
CA GLU A 175 11.58 31.77 -15.23
C GLU A 175 10.53 31.11 -16.13
N GLU A 176 10.87 30.72 -17.35
CA GLU A 176 9.95 29.97 -18.23
C GLU A 176 9.79 28.51 -17.76
N LEU A 177 10.83 27.97 -17.17
CA LEU A 177 10.89 26.60 -16.68
C LEU A 177 10.45 26.51 -15.21
N THR A 178 11.09 27.33 -14.37
CA THR A 178 10.86 27.38 -12.92
C THR A 178 9.97 28.59 -12.59
N THR A 179 8.66 28.36 -12.68
CA THR A 179 7.69 29.42 -12.37
C THR A 179 7.79 29.82 -10.88
N PRO A 180 7.33 31.04 -10.51
CA PRO A 180 7.32 31.49 -9.11
C PRO A 180 6.61 30.48 -8.18
N GLU A 181 5.57 29.81 -8.67
CA GLU A 181 4.85 28.82 -7.89
C GLU A 181 5.68 27.55 -7.67
N VAL A 182 6.35 27.04 -8.70
CA VAL A 182 7.27 25.91 -8.56
C VAL A 182 8.36 26.24 -7.55
N LEU A 183 8.96 27.43 -7.68
CA LEU A 183 10.02 27.87 -6.77
C LEU A 183 9.54 27.98 -5.34
N MET A 184 8.31 28.46 -5.12
CA MET A 184 7.68 28.54 -3.79
C MET A 184 7.48 27.14 -3.19
N VAL A 185 7.03 26.17 -3.98
CA VAL A 185 6.85 24.79 -3.54
C VAL A 185 8.19 24.13 -3.21
N LEU A 186 9.20 24.24 -4.07
CA LEU A 186 10.54 23.70 -3.84
C LEU A 186 11.18 24.29 -2.58
N LYS A 187 11.03 25.62 -2.39
CA LYS A 187 11.51 26.31 -1.18
C LYS A 187 10.83 25.78 0.07
N TYR A 188 9.54 25.59 0.04
CA TYR A 188 8.81 25.02 1.18
C TYR A 188 9.27 23.59 1.50
N ILE A 189 9.47 22.73 0.48
CA ILE A 189 9.99 21.38 0.69
C ILE A 189 11.36 21.46 1.39
N HIS A 190 12.26 22.28 0.89
CA HIS A 190 13.59 22.48 1.49
C HIS A 190 13.52 23.01 2.94
N GLU A 191 12.68 24.01 3.22
CA GLU A 191 12.50 24.56 4.57
C GLU A 191 11.83 23.58 5.53
N SER A 192 11.12 22.59 5.02
CA SER A 192 10.46 21.52 5.80
C SER A 192 11.38 20.32 6.12
N GLY A 193 12.68 20.42 5.83
CA GLY A 193 13.67 19.37 6.06
C GLY A 193 13.87 18.45 4.87
N ASP A 194 13.70 18.98 3.66
CA ASP A 194 13.84 18.29 2.37
C ASP A 194 12.85 17.13 2.17
N GLU A 195 11.75 17.11 2.94
CA GLU A 195 10.71 16.09 2.85
C GLU A 195 9.31 16.70 2.85
N SER A 196 8.47 16.29 1.93
CA SER A 196 7.06 16.72 1.89
C SER A 196 6.16 15.69 1.21
N THR A 197 4.85 15.90 1.31
CA THR A 197 3.83 15.14 0.60
C THR A 197 2.92 16.08 -0.18
N PRO A 198 2.26 15.61 -1.25
CA PRO A 198 1.24 16.42 -1.93
C PRO A 198 0.12 16.90 -0.99
N ASN A 199 -0.22 16.13 0.04
CA ASN A 199 -1.19 16.56 1.06
C ASN A 199 -0.67 17.72 1.89
N LYS A 200 0.57 17.65 2.39
CA LYS A 200 1.19 18.77 3.13
C LYS A 200 1.26 20.06 2.28
N LEU A 201 1.50 19.90 0.96
CA LEU A 201 1.47 21.01 0.02
C LEU A 201 0.06 21.58 -0.13
N ALA A 202 -0.96 20.71 -0.24
CA ALA A 202 -2.35 21.13 -0.30
C ALA A 202 -2.81 21.85 0.98
N ASP A 203 -2.42 21.34 2.14
CA ASP A 203 -2.72 21.97 3.43
C ASP A 203 -2.05 23.34 3.61
N ARG A 204 -0.88 23.51 2.99
CA ARG A 204 -0.08 24.74 3.10
C ARG A 204 -0.47 25.81 2.10
N PHE A 205 -0.88 25.41 0.90
CA PHE A 205 -1.12 26.28 -0.25
C PHE A 205 -2.58 26.18 -0.73
N LEU A 206 -2.92 26.90 -1.79
CA LEU A 206 -4.32 27.14 -2.20
C LEU A 206 -4.98 26.01 -3.01
N HIS A 207 -4.20 25.06 -3.53
CA HIS A 207 -4.71 24.02 -4.42
C HIS A 207 -4.73 22.65 -3.75
N ASP A 208 -5.42 21.68 -4.37
CA ASP A 208 -5.49 20.31 -3.88
C ASP A 208 -4.20 19.52 -4.15
N ARG A 209 -4.13 18.32 -3.60
CA ARG A 209 -2.96 17.42 -3.73
C ARG A 209 -2.65 17.03 -5.18
N GLU A 210 -3.69 16.89 -6.00
CA GLU A 210 -3.55 16.43 -7.39
C GLU A 210 -2.91 17.52 -8.24
N TYR A 211 -3.25 18.76 -7.95
CA TYR A 211 -2.60 19.92 -8.54
C TYR A 211 -1.10 19.92 -8.28
N TYR A 212 -0.65 19.77 -7.02
CA TYR A 212 0.79 19.79 -6.70
C TYR A 212 1.52 18.56 -7.23
N SER A 213 0.91 17.40 -7.22
CA SER A 213 1.46 16.21 -7.89
C SER A 213 1.65 16.43 -9.40
N SER A 214 0.68 17.06 -10.05
CA SER A 214 0.75 17.38 -11.48
C SER A 214 1.77 18.45 -11.79
N LEU A 215 1.85 19.50 -10.97
CA LEU A 215 2.79 20.60 -11.07
C LEU A 215 4.24 20.07 -11.02
N LEU A 216 4.58 19.32 -9.99
CA LEU A 216 5.92 18.78 -9.80
C LEU A 216 6.29 17.74 -10.87
N ARG A 217 5.35 16.89 -11.29
CA ARG A 217 5.56 15.92 -12.38
C ARG A 217 5.82 16.65 -13.72
N THR A 218 5.08 17.71 -13.99
CA THR A 218 5.25 18.51 -15.21
C THR A 218 6.58 19.24 -15.19
N TYR A 219 6.95 19.82 -14.06
CA TYR A 219 8.23 20.46 -13.87
C TYR A 219 9.38 19.47 -14.08
N ALA A 220 9.35 18.31 -13.43
CA ALA A 220 10.34 17.24 -13.61
C ALA A 220 10.53 16.86 -15.08
N ARG A 221 9.42 16.65 -15.81
CA ARG A 221 9.44 16.34 -17.24
C ARG A 221 10.09 17.45 -18.06
N ASN A 222 9.81 18.70 -17.74
CA ASN A 222 10.37 19.84 -18.47
C ASN A 222 11.88 19.99 -18.17
N VAL A 223 12.31 19.81 -16.92
CA VAL A 223 13.72 19.76 -16.55
C VAL A 223 14.44 18.65 -17.31
N ALA A 224 13.88 17.45 -17.34
CA ALA A 224 14.45 16.31 -18.07
C ALA A 224 14.63 16.62 -19.56
N ARG A 225 13.61 17.20 -20.20
CA ARG A 225 13.68 17.60 -21.61
C ARG A 225 14.72 18.68 -21.86
N LYS A 226 14.78 19.70 -21.02
CA LYS A 226 15.74 20.81 -21.13
C LYS A 226 17.17 20.32 -20.99
N THR A 227 17.41 19.34 -20.16
CA THR A 227 18.74 18.77 -19.87
C THR A 227 19.09 17.56 -20.72
N GLY A 228 18.22 17.16 -21.66
CA GLY A 228 18.41 16.00 -22.54
C GLY A 228 18.37 14.65 -21.81
N ARG A 229 17.76 14.58 -20.62
CA ARG A 229 17.65 13.36 -19.83
C ARG A 229 16.33 12.65 -20.12
N GLY A 230 16.35 11.31 -20.04
CA GLY A 230 15.16 10.47 -20.16
C GLY A 230 14.39 10.38 -18.85
N ASN A 231 13.25 9.70 -18.91
CA ASN A 231 12.57 9.24 -17.68
C ASN A 231 13.30 8.03 -17.09
N PHE A 232 13.12 7.81 -15.80
CA PHE A 232 13.60 6.62 -15.12
C PHE A 232 12.44 5.65 -14.90
N LYS A 233 12.49 4.48 -15.50
CA LYS A 233 11.44 3.43 -15.40
C LYS A 233 10.00 3.98 -15.62
N GLY A 234 9.84 4.90 -16.60
CA GLY A 234 8.55 5.51 -16.94
C GLY A 234 8.15 6.73 -16.13
N SER A 235 8.93 7.11 -15.12
CA SER A 235 8.66 8.25 -14.23
C SER A 235 9.63 9.40 -14.48
N TRP A 236 9.15 10.64 -14.38
CA TRP A 236 9.95 11.85 -14.57
C TRP A 236 10.44 12.46 -13.25
N TRP A 237 9.68 12.29 -12.17
CA TRP A 237 9.99 12.92 -10.90
C TRP A 237 11.33 12.52 -10.27
N PRO A 238 11.95 11.35 -10.56
CA PRO A 238 13.27 11.01 -10.03
C PRO A 238 14.40 11.98 -10.40
N ILE A 239 14.21 12.82 -11.40
CA ILE A 239 15.19 13.87 -11.72
C ILE A 239 15.24 14.96 -10.63
N LEU A 240 14.18 15.14 -9.87
CA LEU A 240 14.06 16.17 -8.82
C LEU A 240 14.19 15.58 -7.42
N PHE A 241 13.64 14.41 -7.22
CA PHE A 241 13.40 13.83 -5.89
C PHE A 241 13.71 12.35 -5.87
N VAL A 242 14.14 11.89 -4.72
CA VAL A 242 13.86 10.52 -4.30
C VAL A 242 12.56 10.55 -3.52
N GLY A 243 11.73 9.54 -3.66
CA GLY A 243 10.43 9.55 -3.01
C GLY A 243 9.89 8.16 -2.79
N ARG A 244 8.85 8.07 -1.99
CA ARG A 244 8.08 6.85 -1.78
C ARG A 244 6.77 6.99 -2.51
N ASN A 245 6.41 6.00 -3.33
CA ASN A 245 5.08 5.98 -3.94
C ASN A 245 4.02 5.87 -2.85
N ALA A 246 2.88 6.52 -3.09
CA ALA A 246 1.72 6.33 -2.23
C ALA A 246 1.42 4.84 -2.11
N ASN A 247 1.37 4.37 -0.89
CA ASN A 247 1.10 2.99 -0.58
C ASN A 247 -0.06 2.92 0.40
N ALA A 248 -1.24 2.79 -0.13
CA ALA A 248 -2.46 2.69 0.64
C ALA A 248 -2.43 1.53 1.65
N ASP A 249 -1.74 0.45 1.29
CA ASP A 249 -1.65 -0.75 2.12
C ASP A 249 -0.74 -0.55 3.34
N ALA A 250 0.24 0.37 3.25
CA ALA A 250 1.10 0.73 4.37
C ALA A 250 0.69 2.05 5.05
N GLY A 251 -0.40 2.66 4.63
CA GLY A 251 -0.81 3.98 5.13
C GLY A 251 0.02 5.14 4.58
N HIS A 252 0.94 4.89 3.66
CA HIS A 252 1.71 5.93 3.01
C HIS A 252 0.90 6.64 1.94
N MET A 253 0.84 7.96 2.05
CA MET A 253 0.17 8.84 1.09
C MET A 253 1.08 9.29 -0.06
N GLY A 254 2.32 8.80 -0.11
CA GLY A 254 3.37 9.21 -1.03
C GLY A 254 4.13 10.44 -0.52
N ASP A 255 5.45 10.32 -0.52
CA ASP A 255 6.39 11.36 -0.09
C ASP A 255 7.30 11.74 -1.27
N TYR A 256 7.78 12.96 -1.26
CA TYR A 256 8.82 13.48 -2.16
C TYR A 256 9.96 14.04 -1.36
#